data_eb5eeb11593e3fc2a2161b1ae892aa12
#
_entry.id   eb5eeb11593e3fc2a2161b1ae892aa12
#
_cell.length_a   1.000
_cell.length_b   1.000
_cell.length_c   1.000
_cell.angle_alpha   90.00
_cell.angle_beta   90.00
_cell.angle_gamma   90.00
#
_symmetry.space_group_name_H-M   'P 1'
#
loop_
_entity.id
_entity.type
_entity.pdbx_description
1 polymer ?
#
loop_
_entity_poly.entity_id
_entity_poly.type
_entity_poly.pdbx_seq_one_letter_code
_entity_poly.pdbx_strand_id
1 'polypeptide(L)'
;ALPDALAELICELPMMAGDNRILDQVKDKFKDWPGLVAAIDDLAYLSELISARNQNVQVSFDLSELRGLHYHTGMVFSVFLRESGQSVARGGRYDNIGAVFGRARPATGFDIELLMISETIPTVPDARRVHVVAHADGNLQEQWRMTEQLRASGDIVLEGEAIKSPGDWDLVWLTDEWQLREITSE
;
A
#
# COMPACT_ATOMS: atom_id res chain seq x y z
N ALA A 1 -23.54 -19.15 -18.15
CA ALA A 1 -24.36 -18.04 -17.72
C ALA A 1 -24.12 -17.86 -16.20
N LEU A 2 -24.13 -16.64 -15.70
CA LEU A 2 -24.10 -16.37 -14.27
C LEU A 2 -25.47 -16.74 -13.67
N PRO A 3 -25.52 -17.21 -12.40
CA PRO A 3 -26.79 -17.32 -11.66
C PRO A 3 -27.47 -15.96 -11.58
N ASP A 4 -28.80 -15.92 -11.74
CA ASP A 4 -29.56 -14.66 -11.76
C ASP A 4 -29.35 -13.81 -10.49
N ALA A 5 -29.30 -14.45 -9.32
CA ALA A 5 -29.01 -13.78 -8.05
C ALA A 5 -27.65 -13.11 -8.02
N LEU A 6 -26.61 -13.71 -8.65
CA LEU A 6 -25.29 -13.09 -8.74
C LEU A 6 -25.29 -11.93 -9.76
N ALA A 7 -26.02 -12.08 -10.85
CA ALA A 7 -26.15 -11.03 -11.85
C ALA A 7 -26.82 -9.76 -11.26
N GLU A 8 -27.86 -9.91 -10.45
CA GLU A 8 -28.49 -8.81 -9.72
C GLU A 8 -27.52 -8.10 -8.77
N LEU A 9 -26.76 -8.86 -7.98
CA LEU A 9 -25.76 -8.30 -7.07
C LEU A 9 -24.64 -7.55 -7.81
N ILE A 10 -24.16 -8.06 -8.96
CA ILE A 10 -23.17 -7.38 -9.80
C ILE A 10 -23.71 -6.04 -10.31
N CYS A 11 -24.99 -5.94 -10.64
CA CYS A 11 -25.61 -4.68 -11.04
C CYS A 11 -25.65 -3.63 -9.91
N GLU A 12 -25.55 -4.06 -8.65
CA GLU A 12 -25.52 -3.14 -7.50
C GLU A 12 -24.08 -2.64 -7.19
N LEU A 13 -23.02 -3.28 -7.71
CA LEU A 13 -21.63 -2.89 -7.43
C LEU A 13 -21.33 -1.39 -7.63
N PRO A 14 -21.87 -0.71 -8.65
CA PRO A 14 -21.64 0.73 -8.82
C PRO A 14 -22.15 1.61 -7.66
N MET A 15 -23.05 1.08 -6.83
CA MET A 15 -23.56 1.76 -5.65
C MET A 15 -22.78 1.39 -4.38
N MET A 16 -21.82 0.47 -4.48
CA MET A 16 -21.04 -0.04 -3.36
C MET A 16 -19.68 0.65 -3.28
N ALA A 17 -19.70 1.93 -2.89
CA ALA A 17 -18.51 2.74 -2.66
C ALA A 17 -18.61 3.45 -1.30
N GLY A 18 -17.48 3.61 -0.59
CA GLY A 18 -17.45 4.29 0.71
C GLY A 18 -16.26 3.92 1.57
N ASP A 19 -16.37 4.19 2.85
CA ASP A 19 -15.37 3.81 3.87
C ASP A 19 -15.47 2.32 4.27
N ASN A 20 -14.74 1.91 5.31
CA ASN A 20 -14.70 0.52 5.79
C ASN A 20 -16.09 -0.10 6.04
N ARG A 21 -17.11 0.71 6.38
CA ARG A 21 -18.47 0.20 6.64
C ARG A 21 -19.11 -0.43 5.41
N ILE A 22 -18.70 -0.04 4.21
CA ILE A 22 -19.21 -0.65 2.98
C ILE A 22 -18.77 -2.12 2.86
N LEU A 23 -17.59 -2.48 3.36
CA LEU A 23 -17.09 -3.85 3.29
C LEU A 23 -17.97 -4.84 4.06
N ASP A 24 -18.46 -4.44 5.25
CA ASP A 24 -19.37 -5.27 6.05
C ASP A 24 -20.69 -5.51 5.30
N GLN A 25 -21.26 -4.44 4.71
CA GLN A 25 -22.50 -4.53 3.94
C GLN A 25 -22.37 -5.44 2.72
N VAL A 26 -21.22 -5.33 2.02
CA VAL A 26 -20.94 -6.13 0.84
C VAL A 26 -20.70 -7.59 1.23
N LYS A 27 -19.98 -7.83 2.32
CA LYS A 27 -19.72 -9.17 2.84
C LYS A 27 -21.03 -9.92 3.14
N ASP A 28 -21.99 -9.24 3.76
CA ASP A 28 -23.30 -9.81 4.03
C ASP A 28 -24.07 -10.17 2.74
N LYS A 29 -23.99 -9.31 1.72
CA LYS A 29 -24.63 -9.55 0.42
C LYS A 29 -24.00 -10.71 -0.34
N PHE A 30 -22.67 -10.88 -0.26
CA PHE A 30 -21.93 -11.90 -0.98
C PHE A 30 -21.59 -13.14 -0.13
N LYS A 31 -22.24 -13.35 1.02
CA LYS A 31 -21.98 -14.44 1.97
C LYS A 31 -22.01 -15.85 1.35
N ASP A 32 -22.82 -16.05 0.31
CA ASP A 32 -22.97 -17.33 -0.37
C ASP A 32 -21.85 -17.61 -1.40
N TRP A 33 -20.91 -16.67 -1.57
CA TRP A 33 -19.75 -16.76 -2.46
C TRP A 33 -18.43 -16.63 -1.70
N PRO A 34 -17.89 -17.75 -1.16
CA PRO A 34 -16.69 -17.71 -0.28
C PRO A 34 -15.48 -17.01 -0.88
N GLY A 35 -15.29 -17.13 -2.20
CA GLY A 35 -14.18 -16.45 -2.90
C GLY A 35 -14.29 -14.92 -2.88
N LEU A 36 -15.51 -14.37 -2.98
CA LEU A 36 -15.77 -12.95 -2.88
C LEU A 36 -15.62 -12.45 -1.44
N VAL A 37 -16.11 -13.23 -0.48
CA VAL A 37 -15.94 -12.94 0.94
C VAL A 37 -14.45 -12.86 1.29
N ALA A 38 -13.63 -13.81 0.85
CA ALA A 38 -12.19 -13.78 1.08
C ALA A 38 -11.51 -12.54 0.48
N ALA A 39 -11.90 -12.12 -0.73
CA ALA A 39 -11.37 -10.90 -1.34
C ALA A 39 -11.76 -9.64 -0.56
N ILE A 40 -12.97 -9.59 0.01
CA ILE A 40 -13.41 -8.47 0.87
C ILE A 40 -12.62 -8.47 2.19
N ASP A 41 -12.35 -9.64 2.77
CA ASP A 41 -11.51 -9.76 3.97
C ASP A 41 -10.08 -9.28 3.73
N ASP A 42 -9.51 -9.57 2.56
CA ASP A 42 -8.20 -9.05 2.15
C ASP A 42 -8.19 -7.52 2.08
N LEU A 43 -9.24 -6.90 1.52
CA LEU A 43 -9.38 -5.44 1.47
C LEU A 43 -9.49 -4.83 2.88
N ALA A 44 -10.29 -5.44 3.76
CA ALA A 44 -10.44 -5.00 5.15
C ALA A 44 -9.09 -5.07 5.88
N TYR A 45 -8.38 -6.17 5.77
CA TYR A 45 -7.06 -6.36 6.38
C TYR A 45 -6.04 -5.33 5.89
N LEU A 46 -6.01 -5.06 4.58
CA LEU A 46 -5.13 -4.03 4.02
C LEU A 46 -5.46 -2.63 4.53
N SER A 47 -6.75 -2.31 4.66
CA SER A 47 -7.17 -1.03 5.25
C SER A 47 -6.70 -0.86 6.70
N GLU A 48 -6.77 -1.92 7.49
CA GLU A 48 -6.25 -1.93 8.87
C GLU A 48 -4.74 -1.67 8.90
N LEU A 49 -3.98 -2.34 8.04
CA LEU A 49 -2.52 -2.15 7.94
C LEU A 49 -2.16 -0.72 7.51
N ILE A 50 -2.86 -0.17 6.51
CA ILE A 50 -2.63 1.21 6.06
C ILE A 50 -2.92 2.20 7.18
N SER A 51 -4.04 2.04 7.88
CA SER A 51 -4.45 2.90 8.99
C SER A 51 -3.51 2.82 10.19
N ALA A 52 -2.98 1.62 10.47
CA ALA A 52 -2.00 1.41 11.52
C ALA A 52 -0.65 2.06 11.19
N ARG A 53 -0.26 2.06 9.92
CA ARG A 53 1.00 2.64 9.45
C ARG A 53 0.94 4.15 9.29
N ASN A 54 -0.16 4.68 8.78
CA ASN A 54 -0.30 6.12 8.53
C ASN A 54 -1.74 6.61 8.81
N GLN A 55 -1.91 7.27 9.92
CA GLN A 55 -3.21 7.79 10.37
C GLN A 55 -3.73 8.97 9.53
N ASN A 56 -2.89 9.60 8.71
CA ASN A 56 -3.28 10.71 7.85
C ASN A 56 -3.84 10.26 6.48
N VAL A 57 -3.74 8.98 6.15
CA VAL A 57 -4.28 8.41 4.92
C VAL A 57 -5.74 8.03 5.15
N GLN A 58 -6.62 8.58 4.31
CA GLN A 58 -8.01 8.17 4.27
C GLN A 58 -8.17 7.06 3.23
N VAL A 59 -8.66 5.90 3.65
CA VAL A 59 -8.96 4.77 2.76
C VAL A 59 -10.44 4.79 2.42
N SER A 60 -10.74 4.59 1.13
CA SER A 60 -12.10 4.39 0.62
C SER A 60 -12.09 3.24 -0.39
N PHE A 61 -13.23 2.61 -0.56
CA PHE A 61 -13.42 1.47 -1.44
C PHE A 61 -14.41 1.82 -2.54
N ASP A 62 -14.14 1.35 -3.74
CA ASP A 62 -15.04 1.37 -4.88
C ASP A 62 -15.04 -0.03 -5.49
N LEU A 63 -16.14 -0.77 -5.30
CA LEU A 63 -16.24 -2.15 -5.76
C LEU A 63 -16.68 -2.26 -7.22
N SER A 64 -16.92 -1.15 -7.88
CA SER A 64 -17.19 -1.10 -9.32
C SER A 64 -15.95 -0.86 -10.17
N GLU A 65 -14.81 -0.53 -9.54
CA GLU A 65 -13.59 -0.21 -10.27
C GLU A 65 -12.99 -1.47 -10.92
N LEU A 66 -13.11 -1.56 -12.23
CA LEU A 66 -12.61 -2.67 -13.05
C LEU A 66 -11.57 -2.19 -14.06
N ARG A 67 -10.36 -1.89 -13.58
CA ARG A 67 -9.25 -1.52 -14.47
C ARG A 67 -8.43 -2.73 -14.87
N GLY A 68 -8.07 -2.78 -16.16
CA GLY A 68 -7.16 -3.80 -16.65
C GLY A 68 -7.70 -5.21 -16.50
N LEU A 69 -8.92 -5.46 -16.98
CA LEU A 69 -9.52 -6.79 -17.00
C LEU A 69 -8.52 -7.82 -17.55
N HIS A 70 -8.28 -8.91 -16.82
CA HIS A 70 -7.24 -9.93 -17.04
C HIS A 70 -5.78 -9.49 -16.76
N TYR A 71 -5.48 -8.21 -16.47
CA TYR A 71 -4.14 -7.78 -16.10
C TYR A 71 -3.92 -7.92 -14.57
N HIS A 72 -4.85 -7.40 -13.78
CA HIS A 72 -4.81 -7.54 -12.33
C HIS A 72 -5.41 -8.88 -11.88
N THR A 73 -4.79 -9.51 -10.90
CA THR A 73 -5.21 -10.79 -10.31
C THR A 73 -5.65 -10.66 -8.87
N GLY A 74 -5.67 -9.46 -8.35
CA GLY A 74 -6.06 -9.13 -6.99
C GLY A 74 -6.44 -7.67 -6.87
N MET A 75 -6.19 -7.10 -5.72
CA MET A 75 -6.49 -5.73 -5.41
C MET A 75 -5.86 -4.74 -6.40
N VAL A 76 -6.61 -3.68 -6.71
CA VAL A 76 -6.12 -2.47 -7.38
C VAL A 76 -6.26 -1.27 -6.44
N PHE A 77 -5.44 -0.25 -6.62
CA PHE A 77 -5.54 0.98 -5.84
C PHE A 77 -5.23 2.22 -6.67
N SER A 78 -5.74 3.35 -6.20
CA SER A 78 -5.38 4.68 -6.67
C SER A 78 -5.13 5.60 -5.49
N VAL A 79 -4.13 6.47 -5.59
CA VAL A 79 -3.83 7.49 -4.60
C VAL A 79 -4.22 8.85 -5.14
N PHE A 80 -4.96 9.61 -4.36
CA PHE A 80 -5.45 10.93 -4.74
C PHE A 80 -4.87 12.01 -3.83
N LEU A 81 -4.53 13.15 -4.40
CA LEU A 81 -4.24 14.34 -3.63
C LEU A 81 -5.55 14.93 -3.08
N ARG A 82 -5.58 15.19 -1.78
CA ARG A 82 -6.79 15.68 -1.09
C ARG A 82 -7.26 17.02 -1.65
N GLU A 83 -6.34 17.92 -1.96
CA GLU A 83 -6.61 19.29 -2.39
C GLU A 83 -7.21 19.35 -3.80
N SER A 84 -6.71 18.53 -4.72
CA SER A 84 -7.11 18.55 -6.12
C SER A 84 -8.04 17.42 -6.53
N GLY A 85 -8.12 16.34 -5.72
CA GLY A 85 -8.81 15.12 -6.10
C GLY A 85 -8.18 14.38 -7.29
N GLN A 86 -6.96 14.77 -7.70
CA GLN A 86 -6.27 14.15 -8.83
C GLN A 86 -5.55 12.88 -8.38
N SER A 87 -5.61 11.83 -9.20
CA SER A 87 -4.86 10.60 -8.99
C SER A 87 -3.39 10.79 -9.30
N VAL A 88 -2.52 10.57 -8.32
CA VAL A 88 -1.06 10.73 -8.42
C VAL A 88 -0.31 9.41 -8.45
N ALA A 89 -0.95 8.31 -8.08
CA ALA A 89 -0.40 6.98 -8.23
C ALA A 89 -1.51 5.96 -8.44
N ARG A 90 -1.18 4.88 -9.14
CA ARG A 90 -2.08 3.75 -9.38
C ARG A 90 -1.29 2.48 -9.39
N GLY A 91 -1.91 1.39 -8.95
CA GLY A 91 -1.24 0.11 -8.94
C GLY A 91 -2.16 -1.05 -8.58
N GLY A 92 -1.55 -2.22 -8.42
CA GLY A 92 -2.28 -3.42 -8.04
C GLY A 92 -1.42 -4.66 -8.04
N ARG A 93 -2.07 -5.81 -7.81
CA ARG A 93 -1.46 -7.12 -7.88
C ARG A 93 -1.70 -7.77 -9.25
N TYR A 94 -0.64 -8.34 -9.83
CA TYR A 94 -0.66 -9.00 -11.13
C TYR A 94 0.30 -10.19 -11.16
N ASP A 95 -0.21 -11.39 -10.86
CA ASP A 95 0.61 -12.59 -10.68
C ASP A 95 0.98 -13.26 -12.02
N ASN A 96 0.21 -13.00 -13.08
CA ASN A 96 0.31 -13.75 -14.34
C ASN A 96 1.18 -13.07 -15.41
N ILE A 97 1.57 -11.80 -15.22
CA ILE A 97 2.28 -11.05 -16.26
C ILE A 97 3.61 -11.69 -16.65
N GLY A 98 4.30 -12.30 -15.68
CA GLY A 98 5.55 -13.02 -15.92
C GLY A 98 5.41 -14.29 -16.78
N ALA A 99 4.21 -14.83 -16.95
CA ALA A 99 3.98 -16.03 -17.76
C ALA A 99 4.38 -15.81 -19.22
N VAL A 100 4.20 -14.59 -19.75
CA VAL A 100 4.60 -14.21 -21.12
C VAL A 100 6.13 -14.31 -21.30
N PHE A 101 6.87 -14.17 -20.21
CA PHE A 101 8.33 -14.28 -20.15
C PHE A 101 8.81 -15.63 -19.60
N GLY A 102 7.94 -16.64 -19.60
CA GLY A 102 8.24 -18.03 -19.28
C GLY A 102 7.91 -18.47 -17.85
N ARG A 103 7.70 -17.58 -16.89
CA ARG A 103 7.38 -17.94 -15.51
C ARG A 103 6.45 -16.92 -14.83
N ALA A 104 5.24 -17.34 -14.45
CA ALA A 104 4.35 -16.60 -13.58
C ALA A 104 4.97 -16.45 -12.17
N ARG A 105 4.90 -15.26 -11.60
CA ARG A 105 5.28 -14.96 -10.21
C ARG A 105 4.31 -13.96 -9.63
N PRO A 106 3.94 -14.09 -8.34
CA PRO A 106 3.24 -13.02 -7.65
C PRO A 106 4.00 -11.70 -7.75
N ALA A 107 3.31 -10.67 -8.19
CA ALA A 107 3.89 -9.34 -8.34
C ALA A 107 2.88 -8.26 -7.96
N THR A 108 3.39 -7.20 -7.39
CA THR A 108 2.69 -5.92 -7.19
C THR A 108 3.51 -4.80 -7.78
N GLY A 109 2.86 -3.78 -8.28
CA GLY A 109 3.55 -2.62 -8.80
C GLY A 109 2.61 -1.44 -8.92
N PHE A 110 3.19 -0.29 -9.23
CA PHE A 110 2.44 0.95 -9.38
C PHE A 110 3.19 1.91 -10.32
N ASP A 111 2.44 2.85 -10.87
CA ASP A 111 2.95 4.03 -11.55
C ASP A 111 2.70 5.28 -10.68
N ILE A 112 3.54 6.30 -10.88
CA ILE A 112 3.46 7.57 -10.15
C ILE A 112 3.55 8.73 -11.14
N GLU A 113 2.68 9.72 -10.96
CA GLU A 113 2.72 11.01 -11.65
C GLU A 113 3.76 11.94 -10.98
N LEU A 114 5.04 11.69 -11.30
CA LEU A 114 6.17 12.30 -10.60
C LEU A 114 6.14 13.83 -10.64
N LEU A 115 5.75 14.44 -11.77
CA LEU A 115 5.67 15.90 -11.89
C LEU A 115 4.65 16.48 -10.92
N MET A 116 3.48 15.89 -10.83
CA MET A 116 2.42 16.34 -9.90
C MET A 116 2.86 16.23 -8.44
N ILE A 117 3.57 15.17 -8.09
CA ILE A 117 4.08 14.99 -6.72
C ILE A 117 5.19 16.00 -6.43
N SER A 118 6.10 16.25 -7.40
CA SER A 118 7.22 17.18 -7.20
C SER A 118 6.78 18.62 -6.93
N GLU A 119 5.61 19.01 -7.42
CA GLU A 119 5.03 20.34 -7.18
C GLU A 119 4.48 20.49 -5.74
N THR A 120 4.20 19.38 -5.07
CA THR A 120 3.61 19.36 -3.72
C THR A 120 4.64 19.14 -2.61
N ILE A 121 5.83 18.61 -2.95
CA ILE A 121 6.87 18.28 -1.95
C ILE A 121 7.84 19.44 -1.83
N PRO A 122 8.03 20.01 -0.61
CA PRO A 122 9.08 21.00 -0.37
C PRO A 122 10.45 20.39 -0.65
N THR A 123 11.33 21.15 -1.30
CA THR A 123 12.73 20.75 -1.47
C THR A 123 13.43 20.79 -0.12
N VAL A 124 13.93 19.67 0.37
CA VAL A 124 14.71 19.59 1.61
C VAL A 124 16.19 19.45 1.25
N PRO A 125 17.02 20.47 1.48
CA PRO A 125 18.47 20.36 1.33
C PRO A 125 19.06 19.45 2.42
N ASP A 126 20.11 18.70 2.08
CA ASP A 126 20.92 17.89 3.02
C ASP A 126 20.15 16.82 3.84
N ALA A 127 19.16 16.19 3.21
CA ALA A 127 18.42 15.10 3.85
C ALA A 127 19.33 13.90 4.12
N ARG A 128 19.31 13.39 5.37
CA ARG A 128 20.00 12.14 5.72
C ARG A 128 19.32 10.98 5.03
N ARG A 129 20.09 9.97 4.63
CA ARG A 129 19.55 8.68 4.19
C ARG A 129 19.52 7.73 5.37
N VAL A 130 18.35 7.18 5.65
CA VAL A 130 18.13 6.24 6.74
C VAL A 130 17.62 4.93 6.16
N HIS A 131 18.35 3.85 6.36
CA HIS A 131 17.95 2.50 5.94
C HIS A 131 17.22 1.81 7.09
N VAL A 132 16.04 1.28 6.84
CA VAL A 132 15.28 0.51 7.82
C VAL A 132 15.69 -0.96 7.72
N VAL A 133 16.31 -1.47 8.78
CA VAL A 133 16.72 -2.87 8.86
C VAL A 133 15.59 -3.69 9.48
N ALA A 134 15.02 -4.60 8.69
CA ALA A 134 13.96 -5.48 9.16
C ALA A 134 14.48 -6.38 10.30
N HIS A 135 13.67 -6.55 11.36
CA HIS A 135 13.98 -7.43 12.47
C HIS A 135 12.71 -8.20 12.90
N ALA A 136 12.85 -9.53 13.05
CA ALA A 136 11.72 -10.41 13.33
C ALA A 136 11.03 -10.11 14.68
N ASP A 137 11.81 -9.72 15.69
CA ASP A 137 11.30 -9.41 17.03
C ASP A 137 11.02 -7.91 17.23
N GLY A 138 11.28 -7.08 16.21
CA GLY A 138 11.05 -5.64 16.28
C GLY A 138 9.55 -5.29 16.29
N ASN A 139 9.16 -4.34 17.13
CA ASN A 139 7.80 -3.83 17.13
C ASN A 139 7.53 -3.05 15.82
N LEU A 140 6.73 -3.64 14.94
CA LEU A 140 6.44 -3.12 13.61
C LEU A 140 5.69 -1.77 13.66
N GLN A 141 4.77 -1.59 14.59
CA GLN A 141 4.03 -0.34 14.74
C GLN A 141 4.95 0.80 15.19
N GLU A 142 5.87 0.50 16.09
CA GLU A 142 6.87 1.46 16.54
C GLU A 142 7.87 1.80 15.42
N GLN A 143 8.31 0.80 14.65
CA GLN A 143 9.13 1.01 13.45
C GLN A 143 8.44 1.98 12.49
N TRP A 144 7.18 1.76 12.17
CA TRP A 144 6.41 2.63 11.28
C TRP A 144 6.29 4.05 11.83
N ARG A 145 6.00 4.19 13.13
CA ARG A 145 5.93 5.50 13.78
C ARG A 145 7.26 6.26 13.68
N MET A 146 8.38 5.59 13.94
CA MET A 146 9.70 6.20 13.80
C MET A 146 10.04 6.56 12.36
N THR A 147 9.73 5.68 11.41
CA THR A 147 9.89 5.94 9.98
C THR A 147 9.14 7.21 9.57
N GLU A 148 7.88 7.37 9.99
CA GLU A 148 7.09 8.57 9.69
C GLU A 148 7.66 9.83 10.36
N GLN A 149 8.15 9.73 11.58
CA GLN A 149 8.81 10.85 12.26
C GLN A 149 10.08 11.32 11.53
N LEU A 150 10.91 10.37 11.06
CA LEU A 150 12.11 10.66 10.28
C LEU A 150 11.76 11.33 8.95
N ARG A 151 10.75 10.83 8.23
CA ARG A 151 10.24 11.45 7.00
C ARG A 151 9.69 12.86 7.25
N ALA A 152 8.97 13.05 8.34
CA ALA A 152 8.44 14.36 8.72
C ALA A 152 9.52 15.37 9.08
N SER A 153 10.69 14.90 9.58
CA SER A 153 11.87 15.76 9.81
C SER A 153 12.71 16.01 8.57
N GLY A 154 12.33 15.44 7.42
CA GLY A 154 12.98 15.65 6.13
C GLY A 154 14.01 14.58 5.77
N ASP A 155 14.13 13.51 6.52
CA ASP A 155 15.03 12.42 6.21
C ASP A 155 14.49 11.55 5.04
N ILE A 156 15.40 11.03 4.22
CA ILE A 156 15.08 10.06 3.15
C ILE A 156 15.12 8.66 3.77
N VAL A 157 13.95 8.06 4.02
CA VAL A 157 13.88 6.74 4.63
C VAL A 157 13.67 5.66 3.56
N LEU A 158 14.61 4.71 3.52
CA LEU A 158 14.67 3.59 2.57
C LEU A 158 14.31 2.29 3.30
N GLU A 159 13.22 1.66 2.91
CA GLU A 159 12.79 0.37 3.43
C GLU A 159 13.15 -0.75 2.44
N GLY A 160 13.67 -1.88 2.94
CA GLY A 160 14.08 -3.02 2.13
C GLY A 160 15.58 -3.07 1.85
N GLU A 161 15.98 -3.91 0.91
CA GLU A 161 17.37 -4.05 0.51
C GLU A 161 17.79 -2.86 -0.37
N ALA A 162 18.66 -2.00 0.17
CA ALA A 162 19.24 -0.87 -0.54
C ALA A 162 20.76 -0.86 -0.37
N ILE A 163 21.44 -0.27 -1.35
CA ILE A 163 22.91 -0.07 -1.26
C ILE A 163 23.15 1.03 -0.23
N LYS A 164 23.93 0.71 0.78
CA LYS A 164 24.33 1.61 1.87
C LYS A 164 25.67 2.27 1.54
N SER A 165 25.82 3.51 1.94
CA SER A 165 27.05 4.28 1.78
C SER A 165 27.53 4.84 3.13
N PRO A 166 28.84 5.09 3.29
CA PRO A 166 29.35 5.80 4.46
C PRO A 166 28.66 7.17 4.60
N GLY A 167 28.21 7.50 5.81
CA GLY A 167 27.41 8.69 6.10
C GLY A 167 25.88 8.49 5.99
N ASP A 168 25.42 7.34 5.49
CA ASP A 168 24.03 6.93 5.65
C ASP A 168 23.81 6.46 7.11
N TRP A 169 22.54 6.27 7.47
CA TRP A 169 22.13 5.83 8.79
C TRP A 169 21.31 4.55 8.70
N ASP A 170 21.38 3.73 9.73
CA ASP A 170 20.51 2.56 9.91
C ASP A 170 19.52 2.81 11.05
N LEU A 171 18.24 2.49 10.82
CA LEU A 171 17.26 2.29 11.86
C LEU A 171 17.24 0.79 12.18
N VAL A 172 17.81 0.40 13.30
CA VAL A 172 18.00 -0.99 13.71
C VAL A 172 17.31 -1.29 15.04
N TRP A 173 16.86 -2.53 15.21
CA TRP A 173 16.33 -3.04 16.48
C TRP A 173 17.48 -3.56 17.34
N LEU A 174 17.76 -2.89 18.45
CA LEU A 174 18.80 -3.25 19.39
C LEU A 174 18.29 -3.09 20.82
N THR A 175 18.61 -4.05 21.68
CA THR A 175 18.25 -4.00 23.13
C THR A 175 16.78 -3.66 23.38
N ASP A 176 15.88 -4.31 22.62
CA ASP A 176 14.43 -4.17 22.69
C ASP A 176 13.89 -2.77 22.32
N GLU A 177 14.65 -1.99 21.54
CA GLU A 177 14.21 -0.70 21.00
C GLU A 177 14.76 -0.40 19.61
N TRP A 178 14.10 0.48 18.87
CA TRP A 178 14.58 0.98 17.58
C TRP A 178 15.58 2.12 17.79
N GLN A 179 16.78 1.98 17.22
CA GLN A 179 17.87 2.96 17.35
C GLN A 179 18.40 3.39 15.99
N LEU A 180 18.72 4.69 15.88
CA LEU A 180 19.45 5.24 14.74
C LEU A 180 20.95 5.07 14.95
N ARG A 181 21.62 4.51 13.94
CA ARG A 181 23.07 4.30 13.94
C ARG A 181 23.67 4.79 12.63
N GLU A 182 24.71 5.62 12.71
CA GLU A 182 25.45 6.06 11.54
C GLU A 182 26.31 4.91 10.96
N ILE A 183 26.32 4.79 9.63
CA ILE A 183 27.13 3.83 8.90
C ILE A 183 28.50 4.46 8.70
N THR A 184 29.49 3.97 9.42
CA THR A 184 30.91 4.36 9.30
C THR A 184 31.64 3.48 8.30
N SER A 185 32.63 4.02 7.62
CA SER A 185 33.58 3.21 6.82
C SER A 185 34.36 2.29 7.75
N GLU A 186 34.36 0.99 7.50
CA GLU A 186 35.36 0.08 8.05
C GLU A 186 36.69 0.26 7.34
#